data_d7736bf6ff2503df03d6d5c13d7e132f
#
_entry.id   d7736bf6ff2503df03d6d5c13d7e132f
#
_cell.length_a   1.000
_cell.length_b   1.000
_cell.length_c   1.000
_cell.angle_alpha   90.00
_cell.angle_beta   90.00
_cell.angle_gamma   90.00
#
_symmetry.space_group_name_H-M   'P 1'
#
loop_
_entity.id
_entity.type
_entity.pdbx_description
1 polymer ?
#
loop_
_entity_poly.entity_id
_entity_poly.type
_entity_poly.pdbx_seq_one_letter_code
_entity_poly.pdbx_strand_id
1 'polypeptide(L)'
;MMVTGLFTVQAATHSIPSDGHWVGTWATAPMVAGSNNNPPSPGLAGNSLRQIVQVSIGGEVVRLKLSNHFGDASVEIKAVELAVAKTAGSSSEIEENTTTAVTFGGSASTTIAAGQMAVSDAVQFNLTPRQNVAITIHYGQASSTVVSSHPGSRTTSYLVRGNTTNFASATKTDHWFHILALETLATDDAGCVAVMGNSITDGRGSTTNLQNRWTDVFSRSLLANEATARLGVLNLGIGGNCVLRGGLGPTAVARSQRDLFEQEGVKYIILFEGVNDLGGAQDGVLTARRIIDAWRQIIRQAHAKGIRVIGATVTPFKNNSYFSTDHEAGRQKLNNWIKTTKMLDGAIDFAAVVCDPNDSEKLDSKYLFENDWLHPNAAGYETMGKAIDLSLFTQTGPLAADDEVDEDEVQGLWIEAESLRNDTYGNNFKLGEDPMASNGKYLETVKGLTAQSNDKADQLLAEFTVTEAATYYIYARLMCPSYDDDSYFVKVDNGQWTMVNGLFTGGSWEWLKIYNGQLTKGTHKLYICAREDGACLDKLCITTSATPPVTMGGVTTAIQSCTKDQCVIESVVYDILGRRQSRLQHGVNIIAQRRSDGSVLTKKVIN
;
A
#
# COMPACT_ATOMS: atom_id res chain seq x y z
N MET A 1 12.17 -15.15 56.01
CA MET A 1 10.87 -14.46 56.03
C MET A 1 10.69 -13.82 54.66
N MET A 2 9.99 -14.49 53.75
CA MET A 2 9.68 -13.95 52.43
C MET A 2 8.43 -13.07 52.57
N VAL A 3 8.56 -11.81 52.18
CA VAL A 3 7.43 -10.88 52.09
C VAL A 3 6.91 -10.96 50.65
N THR A 4 5.81 -11.68 50.47
CA THR A 4 5.02 -11.68 49.21
C THR A 4 4.13 -10.44 49.22
N GLY A 5 4.56 -9.40 48.50
CA GLY A 5 3.68 -8.25 48.22
C GLY A 5 2.66 -8.62 47.17
N LEU A 6 1.38 -8.78 47.56
CA LEU A 6 0.26 -8.78 46.64
C LEU A 6 0.06 -7.36 46.10
N PHE A 7 0.35 -7.14 44.83
CA PHE A 7 -0.13 -5.95 44.12
C PHE A 7 -1.57 -6.18 43.71
N THR A 8 -2.50 -5.55 44.41
CA THR A 8 -3.88 -5.41 43.93
C THR A 8 -3.93 -4.31 42.87
N VAL A 9 -4.00 -4.68 41.60
CA VAL A 9 -4.31 -3.75 40.51
C VAL A 9 -5.80 -3.46 40.59
N GLN A 10 -6.15 -2.27 41.06
CA GLN A 10 -7.52 -1.77 41.02
C GLN A 10 -7.74 -1.20 39.61
N ALA A 11 -8.45 -1.94 38.76
CA ALA A 11 -8.88 -1.44 37.47
C ALA A 11 -9.89 -0.30 37.70
N ALA A 12 -9.44 0.93 37.50
CA ALA A 12 -10.34 2.08 37.46
C ALA A 12 -11.12 1.98 36.13
N THR A 13 -12.38 1.62 36.19
CA THR A 13 -13.32 1.75 35.08
C THR A 13 -13.61 3.23 34.86
N HIS A 14 -12.78 3.89 34.04
CA HIS A 14 -13.13 5.21 33.54
C HIS A 14 -14.08 5.01 32.35
N SER A 15 -15.21 5.69 32.38
CA SER A 15 -16.14 5.71 31.26
C SER A 15 -15.46 6.36 30.06
N ILE A 16 -15.25 5.58 28.99
CA ILE A 16 -14.83 6.10 27.68
C ILE A 16 -15.88 7.14 27.28
N PRO A 17 -15.48 8.37 26.85
CA PRO A 17 -16.45 9.33 26.34
C PRO A 17 -17.30 8.69 25.24
N SER A 18 -18.62 8.85 25.31
CA SER A 18 -19.58 8.21 24.39
C SER A 18 -19.45 8.68 22.95
N ASP A 19 -18.72 9.77 22.72
CA ASP A 19 -18.67 10.55 21.50
C ASP A 19 -17.25 10.65 20.89
N GLY A 20 -16.31 9.87 21.39
CA GLY A 20 -14.94 9.84 20.89
C GLY A 20 -14.69 8.72 19.88
N HIS A 21 -13.77 8.95 18.96
CA HIS A 21 -13.23 7.93 18.06
C HIS A 21 -11.71 7.79 18.21
N TRP A 22 -11.19 6.64 17.79
CA TRP A 22 -9.76 6.40 17.84
C TRP A 22 -9.04 7.11 16.71
N VAL A 23 -7.91 7.74 17.01
CA VAL A 23 -7.06 8.44 16.06
C VAL A 23 -5.61 8.02 16.25
N GLY A 24 -4.96 7.65 15.17
CA GLY A 24 -3.53 7.33 15.20
C GLY A 24 -2.69 8.55 15.59
N THR A 25 -1.88 8.41 16.63
CA THR A 25 -0.93 9.45 17.04
C THR A 25 0.53 9.08 16.73
N TRP A 26 0.80 7.80 16.59
CA TRP A 26 2.04 7.24 16.09
C TRP A 26 1.75 5.88 15.44
N ALA A 27 2.43 5.58 14.33
CA ALA A 27 2.44 4.26 13.72
C ALA A 27 3.73 4.03 12.95
N THR A 28 4.02 2.76 12.66
CA THR A 28 5.11 2.33 11.78
C THR A 28 4.63 1.26 10.82
N ALA A 29 5.33 1.10 9.70
CA ALA A 29 5.05 0.05 8.72
C ALA A 29 5.91 -1.18 9.03
N PRO A 30 5.33 -2.30 9.47
CA PRO A 30 6.10 -3.50 9.76
C PRO A 30 6.50 -4.23 8.48
N MET A 31 7.65 -4.90 8.58
CA MET A 31 8.16 -5.86 7.61
C MET A 31 8.86 -7.01 8.33
N VAL A 32 9.26 -8.05 7.60
CA VAL A 32 10.10 -9.08 8.19
C VAL A 32 11.48 -8.51 8.51
N ALA A 33 12.00 -8.81 9.68
CA ALA A 33 13.40 -8.54 9.99
C ALA A 33 14.29 -9.40 9.08
N GLY A 34 15.08 -8.76 8.24
CA GLY A 34 16.15 -9.47 7.51
C GLY A 34 17.23 -9.93 8.47
N SER A 35 18.08 -10.87 8.05
CA SER A 35 19.11 -11.51 8.89
C SER A 35 19.99 -10.51 9.67
N ASN A 36 20.26 -9.34 9.08
CA ASN A 36 21.07 -8.30 9.71
C ASN A 36 20.28 -7.39 10.68
N ASN A 37 18.95 -7.53 10.72
CA ASN A 37 18.05 -6.67 11.52
C ASN A 37 17.29 -7.48 12.56
N ASN A 38 17.66 -8.74 12.78
CA ASN A 38 17.10 -9.56 13.84
C ASN A 38 17.43 -8.97 15.23
N PRO A 39 16.61 -9.24 16.25
CA PRO A 39 16.89 -8.78 17.60
C PRO A 39 18.29 -9.19 18.04
N PRO A 40 19.14 -8.24 18.50
CA PRO A 40 20.48 -8.57 18.94
C PRO A 40 20.47 -9.45 20.20
N SER A 41 21.61 -10.07 20.55
CA SER A 41 21.73 -10.78 21.84
C SER A 41 21.33 -9.85 23.00
N PRO A 42 20.49 -10.31 23.95
CA PRO A 42 20.14 -11.70 24.24
C PRO A 42 18.92 -12.24 23.46
N GLY A 43 18.38 -11.54 22.49
CA GLY A 43 17.14 -11.90 21.77
C GLY A 43 15.88 -11.53 22.56
N LEU A 44 14.69 -11.72 21.95
CA LEU A 44 13.43 -11.32 22.60
C LEU A 44 12.93 -12.37 23.61
N ALA A 45 13.05 -13.66 23.33
CA ALA A 45 12.48 -14.72 24.14
C ALA A 45 12.96 -14.68 25.60
N GLY A 46 12.03 -14.52 26.55
CA GLY A 46 12.30 -14.45 27.99
C GLY A 46 12.99 -13.15 28.44
N ASN A 47 12.99 -12.10 27.62
CA ASN A 47 13.71 -10.85 27.84
C ASN A 47 12.78 -9.62 27.76
N SER A 48 13.31 -8.47 28.16
CA SER A 48 12.55 -7.20 28.12
C SER A 48 13.13 -6.25 27.08
N LEU A 49 12.26 -5.67 26.28
CA LEU A 49 12.59 -4.68 25.26
C LEU A 49 11.85 -3.37 25.56
N ARG A 50 12.59 -2.27 25.67
CA ARG A 50 12.04 -0.91 25.75
C ARG A 50 12.30 -0.18 24.46
N GLN A 51 11.24 0.30 23.84
CA GLN A 51 11.24 1.00 22.56
C GLN A 51 10.69 2.40 22.77
N ILE A 52 11.36 3.40 22.21
CA ILE A 52 10.95 4.80 22.36
C ILE A 52 10.26 5.22 21.05
N VAL A 53 9.11 5.85 21.17
CA VAL A 53 8.37 6.46 20.09
C VAL A 53 8.01 7.89 20.44
N GLN A 54 7.83 8.75 19.43
CA GLN A 54 7.36 10.10 19.66
C GLN A 54 5.97 10.26 19.01
N VAL A 55 4.97 10.57 19.84
CA VAL A 55 3.59 10.79 19.35
C VAL A 55 3.46 12.12 18.63
N SER A 56 2.51 12.25 17.74
CA SER A 56 2.24 13.50 17.01
C SER A 56 1.25 14.39 17.75
N ILE A 57 0.10 13.86 18.15
CA ILE A 57 -0.94 14.58 18.92
C ILE A 57 -1.09 14.00 20.31
N GLY A 58 -1.70 14.75 21.21
CA GLY A 58 -1.98 14.35 22.56
C GLY A 58 -3.36 13.72 22.75
N GLY A 59 -3.66 13.32 23.98
CA GLY A 59 -4.93 12.78 24.43
C GLY A 59 -4.81 12.14 25.82
N GLU A 60 -5.91 11.74 26.42
CA GLU A 60 -5.92 11.23 27.79
C GLU A 60 -6.06 9.70 27.86
N VAL A 61 -6.69 9.10 26.84
CA VAL A 61 -6.92 7.66 26.76
C VAL A 61 -6.27 7.13 25.50
N VAL A 62 -5.48 6.09 25.65
CA VAL A 62 -4.71 5.49 24.54
C VAL A 62 -4.99 4.00 24.41
N ARG A 63 -4.68 3.43 23.24
CA ARG A 63 -4.52 1.99 23.03
C ARG A 63 -3.31 1.70 22.16
N LEU A 64 -2.70 0.54 22.41
CA LEU A 64 -1.52 0.07 21.69
C LEU A 64 -1.89 -1.07 20.75
N LYS A 65 -1.40 -1.03 19.52
CA LYS A 65 -1.44 -2.14 18.58
C LYS A 65 -0.09 -2.82 18.51
N LEU A 66 -0.06 -4.15 18.68
CA LEU A 66 1.11 -5.01 18.49
C LEU A 66 0.89 -5.89 17.26
N SER A 67 1.95 -6.18 16.52
CA SER A 67 1.88 -6.95 15.28
C SER A 67 2.87 -8.12 15.26
N ASN A 68 2.38 -9.31 14.94
CA ASN A 68 3.16 -10.48 14.57
C ASN A 68 2.86 -10.87 13.11
N HIS A 69 2.54 -9.88 12.28
CA HIS A 69 2.08 -10.09 10.89
C HIS A 69 3.07 -10.88 10.05
N PHE A 70 4.37 -10.68 10.28
CA PHE A 70 5.46 -11.36 9.56
C PHE A 70 6.15 -12.46 10.36
N GLY A 71 5.65 -12.80 11.55
CA GLY A 71 6.18 -13.88 12.34
C GLY A 71 5.75 -15.26 11.80
N ASP A 72 6.63 -16.25 11.92
CA ASP A 72 6.38 -17.65 11.55
C ASP A 72 5.87 -18.50 12.72
N ALA A 73 5.93 -17.97 13.93
CA ALA A 73 5.48 -18.61 15.16
C ALA A 73 4.73 -17.61 16.05
N SER A 74 3.96 -18.11 17.01
CA SER A 74 3.29 -17.28 18.00
C SER A 74 4.29 -16.55 18.89
N VAL A 75 3.97 -15.31 19.26
CA VAL A 75 4.72 -14.48 20.20
C VAL A 75 3.94 -14.37 21.50
N GLU A 76 4.56 -14.79 22.61
CA GLU A 76 4.01 -14.63 23.96
C GLU A 76 4.48 -13.30 24.56
N ILE A 77 3.55 -12.44 24.89
CA ILE A 77 3.74 -11.18 25.61
C ILE A 77 3.28 -11.38 27.05
N LYS A 78 4.18 -11.27 28.00
CA LYS A 78 3.89 -11.47 29.43
C LYS A 78 3.35 -10.22 30.09
N ALA A 79 3.85 -9.06 29.69
CA ALA A 79 3.38 -7.76 30.14
C ALA A 79 3.82 -6.67 29.17
N VAL A 80 3.07 -5.58 29.13
CA VAL A 80 3.42 -4.34 28.43
C VAL A 80 3.20 -3.16 29.36
N GLU A 81 4.13 -2.21 29.33
CA GLU A 81 4.04 -0.96 30.08
C GLU A 81 4.28 0.24 29.17
N LEU A 82 3.52 1.30 29.36
CA LEU A 82 3.75 2.62 28.81
C LEU A 82 4.33 3.53 29.91
N ALA A 83 5.26 4.39 29.53
CA ALA A 83 5.76 5.45 30.40
C ALA A 83 6.23 6.65 29.58
N VAL A 84 6.31 7.83 30.18
CA VAL A 84 6.95 8.99 29.54
C VAL A 84 8.45 8.74 29.49
N ALA A 85 9.03 8.77 28.30
CA ALA A 85 10.49 8.67 28.15
C ALA A 85 11.14 10.04 28.38
N LYS A 86 12.23 10.08 29.14
CA LYS A 86 12.96 11.33 29.42
C LYS A 86 13.68 11.90 28.22
N THR A 87 13.94 11.09 27.20
CA THR A 87 14.60 11.48 25.96
C THR A 87 13.89 10.90 24.74
N ALA A 88 14.20 11.41 23.56
CA ALA A 88 13.69 10.89 22.28
C ALA A 88 14.40 9.58 21.83
N GLY A 89 15.03 8.85 22.76
CA GLY A 89 15.70 7.58 22.51
C GLY A 89 17.19 7.56 22.84
N SER A 90 17.82 8.67 23.24
CA SER A 90 19.25 8.70 23.59
C SER A 90 19.54 7.98 24.91
N SER A 91 18.54 7.80 25.78
CA SER A 91 18.62 6.97 26.99
C SER A 91 17.35 6.12 27.15
N SER A 92 17.48 5.05 27.97
CA SER A 92 16.33 4.19 28.34
C SER A 92 15.55 4.74 29.55
N GLU A 93 15.88 5.91 30.05
CA GLU A 93 15.27 6.47 31.25
C GLU A 93 13.83 6.92 31.01
N ILE A 94 13.00 6.71 32.02
CA ILE A 94 11.56 7.05 32.02
C ILE A 94 11.23 7.91 33.26
N GLU A 95 10.09 8.58 33.19
CA GLU A 95 9.43 9.18 34.34
C GLU A 95 8.67 8.06 35.07
N GLU A 96 9.27 7.46 36.10
CA GLU A 96 8.79 6.25 36.78
C GLU A 96 7.33 6.37 37.26
N ASN A 97 6.92 7.56 37.72
CA ASN A 97 5.57 7.85 38.21
C ASN A 97 4.49 7.85 37.09
N THR A 98 4.88 7.77 35.83
CA THR A 98 3.98 7.69 34.68
C THR A 98 3.78 6.27 34.19
N THR A 99 4.48 5.29 34.77
CA THR A 99 4.41 3.90 34.32
C THR A 99 3.00 3.35 34.48
N THR A 100 2.42 2.90 33.39
CA THR A 100 1.06 2.40 33.30
C THR A 100 1.05 1.05 32.60
N ALA A 101 0.43 0.05 33.24
CA ALA A 101 0.28 -1.29 32.66
C ALA A 101 -0.76 -1.28 31.54
N VAL A 102 -0.45 -2.04 30.48
CA VAL A 102 -1.35 -2.26 29.35
C VAL A 102 -1.95 -3.66 29.46
N THR A 103 -3.26 -3.78 29.21
CA THR A 103 -3.96 -5.05 29.24
C THR A 103 -4.56 -5.41 27.88
N PHE A 104 -4.92 -6.69 27.71
CA PHE A 104 -5.53 -7.25 26.51
C PHE A 104 -6.73 -8.12 26.94
N GLY A 105 -7.94 -7.60 26.75
CA GLY A 105 -9.16 -8.25 27.25
C GLY A 105 -9.15 -8.43 28.78
N GLY A 106 -8.62 -7.46 29.52
CA GLY A 106 -8.44 -7.47 30.97
C GLY A 106 -7.24 -8.28 31.47
N SER A 107 -6.47 -8.95 30.60
CA SER A 107 -5.26 -9.71 30.98
C SER A 107 -4.00 -8.88 30.75
N ALA A 108 -3.03 -8.96 31.64
CA ALA A 108 -1.71 -8.35 31.47
C ALA A 108 -0.89 -9.04 30.37
N SER A 109 -1.22 -10.29 30.03
CA SER A 109 -0.52 -11.08 29.02
C SER A 109 -1.40 -11.34 27.80
N THR A 110 -0.75 -11.56 26.66
CA THR A 110 -1.41 -12.01 25.42
C THR A 110 -0.48 -12.88 24.60
N THR A 111 -1.04 -13.70 23.71
CA THR A 111 -0.29 -14.45 22.69
C THR A 111 -0.77 -14.03 21.32
N ILE A 112 0.14 -13.57 20.48
CA ILE A 112 -0.15 -13.13 19.12
C ILE A 112 0.28 -14.25 18.15
N ALA A 113 -0.69 -14.88 17.51
CA ALA A 113 -0.40 -15.93 16.53
C ALA A 113 0.39 -15.38 15.32
N ALA A 114 1.06 -16.26 14.59
CA ALA A 114 1.70 -15.93 13.32
C ALA A 114 0.69 -15.28 12.36
N GLY A 115 1.09 -14.20 11.68
CA GLY A 115 0.23 -13.45 10.77
C GLY A 115 -0.81 -12.52 11.43
N GLN A 116 -0.88 -12.47 12.76
CA GLN A 116 -1.92 -11.73 13.49
C GLN A 116 -1.39 -10.47 14.19
N MET A 117 -2.33 -9.66 14.68
CA MET A 117 -2.06 -8.54 15.56
C MET A 117 -2.89 -8.63 16.85
N ALA A 118 -2.49 -7.88 17.86
CA ALA A 118 -3.26 -7.67 19.09
C ALA A 118 -3.49 -6.18 19.32
N VAL A 119 -4.69 -5.84 19.76
CA VAL A 119 -5.07 -4.48 20.17
C VAL A 119 -5.28 -4.50 21.68
N SER A 120 -4.66 -3.58 22.40
CA SER A 120 -4.83 -3.47 23.85
C SER A 120 -6.22 -2.94 24.23
N ASP A 121 -6.58 -3.14 25.48
CA ASP A 121 -7.65 -2.37 26.10
C ASP A 121 -7.29 -0.87 26.11
N ALA A 122 -8.31 -0.02 26.32
CA ALA A 122 -8.13 1.40 26.54
C ALA A 122 -7.37 1.65 27.86
N VAL A 123 -6.36 2.50 27.81
CA VAL A 123 -5.47 2.80 28.93
C VAL A 123 -5.53 4.29 29.22
N GLN A 124 -5.77 4.66 30.49
CA GLN A 124 -5.64 6.05 30.93
C GLN A 124 -4.16 6.41 30.95
N PHE A 125 -3.73 7.21 29.99
CA PHE A 125 -2.35 7.65 29.83
C PHE A 125 -2.30 9.02 29.16
N ASN A 126 -1.98 10.06 29.93
CA ASN A 126 -1.99 11.43 29.44
C ASN A 126 -0.83 11.67 28.46
N LEU A 127 -1.17 11.88 27.21
CA LEU A 127 -0.24 12.28 26.15
C LEU A 127 -0.30 13.79 25.94
N THR A 128 0.86 14.43 25.94
CA THR A 128 1.02 15.76 25.36
C THR A 128 1.51 15.64 23.91
N PRO A 129 1.17 16.59 23.01
CA PRO A 129 1.68 16.55 21.64
C PRO A 129 3.22 16.47 21.62
N ARG A 130 3.77 15.65 20.74
CA ARG A 130 5.22 15.40 20.58
C ARG A 130 5.90 14.75 21.80
N GLN A 131 5.14 14.17 22.70
CA GLN A 131 5.70 13.45 23.84
C GLN A 131 6.46 12.19 23.39
N ASN A 132 7.58 11.93 24.04
CA ASN A 132 8.29 10.67 23.88
C ASN A 132 7.68 9.63 24.83
N VAL A 133 7.29 8.49 24.29
CA VAL A 133 6.67 7.38 25.02
C VAL A 133 7.60 6.18 24.97
N ALA A 134 7.88 5.61 26.12
CA ALA A 134 8.58 4.33 26.27
C ALA A 134 7.53 3.21 26.29
N ILE A 135 7.62 2.28 25.34
CA ILE A 135 6.85 1.05 25.28
C ILE A 135 7.78 -0.08 25.72
N THR A 136 7.54 -0.62 26.90
CA THR A 136 8.31 -1.74 27.45
C THR A 136 7.53 -3.03 27.31
N ILE A 137 8.09 -4.02 26.61
CA ILE A 137 7.49 -5.34 26.38
C ILE A 137 8.32 -6.39 27.09
N HIS A 138 7.67 -7.20 27.92
CA HIS A 138 8.24 -8.36 28.57
C HIS A 138 7.81 -9.61 27.80
N TYR A 139 8.75 -10.28 27.17
CA TYR A 139 8.47 -11.43 26.30
C TYR A 139 8.47 -12.75 27.06
N GLY A 140 7.61 -13.66 26.66
CA GLY A 140 7.73 -15.08 26.90
C GLY A 140 8.45 -15.75 25.73
N GLN A 141 7.75 -16.60 24.97
CA GLN A 141 8.29 -17.18 23.75
C GLN A 141 8.24 -16.17 22.60
N ALA A 142 9.28 -16.15 21.77
CA ALA A 142 9.35 -15.36 20.56
C ALA A 142 10.33 -16.00 19.58
N SER A 143 10.09 -15.86 18.27
CA SER A 143 11.05 -16.25 17.23
C SER A 143 12.33 -15.41 17.33
N SER A 144 13.45 -15.98 16.93
CA SER A 144 14.74 -15.29 16.88
C SER A 144 15.15 -14.89 15.45
N THR A 145 14.44 -15.39 14.43
CA THR A 145 14.86 -15.30 13.02
C THR A 145 13.80 -14.72 12.11
N VAL A 146 12.51 -14.97 12.37
CA VAL A 146 11.39 -14.44 11.59
C VAL A 146 10.52 -13.60 12.51
N VAL A 147 10.77 -12.31 12.51
CA VAL A 147 10.19 -11.36 13.46
C VAL A 147 9.56 -10.19 12.70
N SER A 148 8.34 -9.83 13.09
CA SER A 148 7.73 -8.57 12.65
C SER A 148 8.52 -7.40 13.23
N SER A 149 9.06 -6.54 12.36
CA SER A 149 9.94 -5.46 12.75
C SER A 149 9.80 -4.23 11.85
N HIS A 150 10.39 -3.14 12.30
CA HIS A 150 10.68 -1.97 11.47
C HIS A 150 12.16 -1.59 11.66
N PRO A 151 13.02 -1.94 10.68
CA PRO A 151 14.47 -1.71 10.81
C PRO A 151 14.87 -0.24 10.80
N GLY A 152 14.05 0.63 10.22
CA GLY A 152 14.35 2.06 10.06
C GLY A 152 13.85 2.95 11.20
N SER A 153 13.85 2.51 12.44
CA SER A 153 13.25 3.27 13.56
C SER A 153 13.85 4.67 13.78
N ARG A 154 15.11 4.89 13.40
CA ARG A 154 15.88 6.13 13.69
C ARG A 154 15.81 6.53 15.16
N THR A 155 15.51 5.56 16.02
CA THR A 155 15.35 5.71 17.46
C THR A 155 15.91 4.47 18.13
N THR A 156 16.71 4.67 19.17
CA THR A 156 17.35 3.57 19.87
C THR A 156 16.36 2.84 20.76
N SER A 157 16.32 1.53 20.62
CA SER A 157 15.63 0.55 21.46
C SER A 157 16.63 -0.14 22.39
N TYR A 158 16.14 -0.59 23.54
CA TYR A 158 16.95 -1.12 24.64
C TYR A 158 16.49 -2.53 25.02
N LEU A 159 17.37 -3.51 24.89
CA LEU A 159 17.08 -4.92 25.13
C LEU A 159 17.92 -5.44 26.31
N VAL A 160 17.27 -6.02 27.31
CA VAL A 160 17.92 -6.58 28.49
C VAL A 160 17.51 -8.02 28.73
N ARG A 161 18.41 -8.78 29.37
CA ARG A 161 18.16 -10.16 29.76
C ARG A 161 17.16 -10.24 30.91
N GLY A 162 16.22 -11.17 30.78
CA GLY A 162 15.19 -11.45 31.78
C GLY A 162 14.05 -10.41 31.79
N ASN A 163 13.00 -10.73 32.49
CA ASN A 163 11.85 -9.83 32.69
C ASN A 163 12.21 -8.81 33.80
N THR A 164 12.66 -7.65 33.43
CA THR A 164 13.15 -6.60 34.32
C THR A 164 12.83 -5.21 33.81
N THR A 165 12.70 -4.25 34.71
CA THR A 165 12.55 -2.83 34.39
C THR A 165 13.89 -2.07 34.43
N ASN A 166 14.98 -2.76 34.81
CA ASN A 166 16.32 -2.15 34.86
C ASN A 166 17.02 -2.30 33.50
N PHE A 167 17.16 -1.20 32.78
CA PHE A 167 17.79 -1.13 31.45
C PHE A 167 19.23 -0.56 31.47
N ALA A 168 19.89 -0.46 32.61
CA ALA A 168 21.24 0.14 32.72
C ALA A 168 22.29 -0.59 31.87
N SER A 169 22.17 -1.90 31.67
CA SER A 169 23.09 -2.73 30.87
C SER A 169 22.48 -3.21 29.53
N ALA A 170 21.52 -2.45 28.98
CA ALA A 170 20.82 -2.86 27.77
C ALA A 170 21.72 -2.88 26.55
N THR A 171 21.54 -3.92 25.73
CA THR A 171 22.00 -3.92 24.33
C THR A 171 21.13 -2.97 23.54
N LYS A 172 21.75 -2.15 22.68
CA LYS A 172 21.08 -1.14 21.88
C LYS A 172 20.87 -1.62 20.45
N THR A 173 19.75 -1.22 19.85
CA THR A 173 19.47 -1.40 18.43
C THR A 173 18.58 -0.26 17.94
N ASP A 174 18.71 0.12 16.66
CA ASP A 174 17.88 1.16 16.05
C ASP A 174 16.75 0.53 15.20
N HIS A 175 16.08 -0.47 15.77
CA HIS A 175 14.95 -1.19 15.17
C HIS A 175 13.79 -1.26 16.16
N TRP A 176 12.56 -1.28 15.63
CA TRP A 176 11.36 -1.60 16.40
C TRP A 176 10.91 -3.03 16.12
N PHE A 177 10.40 -3.70 17.13
CA PHE A 177 9.91 -5.08 17.05
C PHE A 177 8.50 -5.17 17.64
N HIS A 178 7.58 -5.79 16.93
CA HIS A 178 6.20 -6.07 17.31
C HIS A 178 5.31 -4.85 17.65
N ILE A 179 5.79 -3.65 17.79
CA ILE A 179 4.94 -2.46 17.94
C ILE A 179 4.44 -2.00 16.56
N LEU A 180 3.17 -1.61 16.47
CA LEU A 180 2.54 -1.21 15.21
C LEU A 180 2.02 0.22 15.26
N ALA A 181 1.18 0.55 16.25
CA ALA A 181 0.58 1.86 16.38
C ALA A 181 0.26 2.19 17.85
N LEU A 182 0.29 3.47 18.16
CA LEU A 182 -0.30 4.06 19.37
C LEU A 182 -1.41 5.01 18.91
N GLU A 183 -2.60 4.80 19.44
CA GLU A 183 -3.81 5.55 19.11
C GLU A 183 -4.33 6.27 20.35
N THR A 184 -4.93 7.43 20.17
CA THR A 184 -5.59 8.18 21.25
C THR A 184 -7.09 8.31 20.96
N LEU A 185 -7.90 8.31 22.02
CA LEU A 185 -9.30 8.63 21.92
C LEU A 185 -9.44 10.15 21.77
N ALA A 186 -10.10 10.59 20.72
CA ALA A 186 -10.18 11.99 20.35
C ALA A 186 -11.60 12.39 19.93
N THR A 187 -11.86 13.69 19.88
CA THR A 187 -13.12 14.28 19.38
C THR A 187 -13.21 14.21 17.85
N ASP A 188 -14.41 14.32 17.30
CA ASP A 188 -14.72 14.14 15.85
C ASP A 188 -13.91 15.03 14.91
N ASP A 189 -13.45 16.18 15.38
CA ASP A 189 -12.64 17.11 14.58
C ASP A 189 -11.17 16.68 14.47
N ALA A 190 -10.68 15.77 15.33
CA ALA A 190 -9.36 15.19 15.21
C ALA A 190 -9.28 14.17 14.07
N GLY A 191 -8.08 13.89 13.63
CA GLY A 191 -7.79 12.88 12.61
C GLY A 191 -6.29 12.71 12.44
N CYS A 192 -5.86 11.94 11.44
CA CYS A 192 -4.44 11.81 11.13
C CYS A 192 -4.16 11.81 9.63
N VAL A 193 -2.89 12.07 9.32
CA VAL A 193 -2.28 11.97 7.99
C VAL A 193 -1.45 10.70 7.96
N ALA A 194 -1.84 9.73 7.15
CA ALA A 194 -1.05 8.51 6.90
C ALA A 194 -0.06 8.78 5.76
N VAL A 195 1.22 8.59 6.01
CA VAL A 195 2.28 8.91 5.04
C VAL A 195 2.92 7.63 4.54
N MET A 196 2.59 7.22 3.33
CA MET A 196 3.25 6.11 2.63
C MET A 196 4.51 6.61 1.93
N GLY A 197 5.61 5.91 2.10
CA GLY A 197 6.88 6.30 1.49
C GLY A 197 7.99 5.26 1.66
N ASN A 198 9.15 5.58 1.09
CA ASN A 198 10.37 4.78 1.13
C ASN A 198 11.36 5.27 2.20
N SER A 199 12.67 5.06 1.97
CA SER A 199 13.76 5.46 2.87
C SER A 199 13.77 6.97 3.18
N ILE A 200 13.31 7.82 2.27
CA ILE A 200 13.26 9.27 2.48
C ILE A 200 12.17 9.63 3.50
N THR A 201 11.04 8.90 3.48
CA THR A 201 9.98 9.05 4.48
C THR A 201 10.35 8.34 5.79
N ASP A 202 10.90 7.14 5.74
CA ASP A 202 11.46 6.40 6.87
C ASP A 202 12.53 7.22 7.64
N GLY A 203 13.24 8.09 6.90
CA GLY A 203 14.15 9.09 7.45
C GLY A 203 15.61 8.71 7.38
N ARG A 204 16.06 7.93 6.37
CA ARG A 204 17.51 7.72 6.15
C ARG A 204 18.18 9.07 5.93
N GLY A 205 19.25 9.34 6.69
CA GLY A 205 19.93 10.63 6.69
C GLY A 205 19.42 11.62 7.75
N SER A 206 18.32 11.30 8.45
CA SER A 206 17.97 12.00 9.69
C SER A 206 18.91 11.60 10.83
N THR A 207 18.92 12.37 11.90
CA THR A 207 19.79 12.09 13.05
C THR A 207 19.08 11.17 14.02
N THR A 208 19.68 10.01 14.31
CA THR A 208 19.16 9.06 15.31
C THR A 208 18.85 9.77 16.63
N ASN A 209 17.68 9.51 17.19
CA ASN A 209 17.16 10.06 18.45
C ASN A 209 16.87 11.58 18.45
N LEU A 210 16.86 12.27 17.30
CA LEU A 210 16.51 13.69 17.25
C LEU A 210 15.14 13.97 16.67
N GLN A 211 14.43 12.96 16.16
CA GLN A 211 13.08 13.09 15.60
C GLN A 211 13.01 14.28 14.61
N ASN A 212 13.88 14.24 13.60
CA ASN A 212 14.06 15.31 12.61
C ASN A 212 13.92 14.83 11.15
N ARG A 213 13.06 13.81 10.93
CA ARG A 213 12.55 13.44 9.61
C ARG A 213 11.67 14.57 9.08
N TRP A 214 11.43 14.62 7.79
CA TRP A 214 10.49 15.59 7.24
C TRP A 214 9.06 15.43 7.82
N THR A 215 8.64 14.21 8.15
CA THR A 215 7.36 13.93 8.82
C THR A 215 7.29 14.47 10.24
N ASP A 216 8.42 14.46 10.98
CA ASP A 216 8.51 15.06 12.29
C ASP A 216 8.43 16.58 12.23
N VAL A 217 9.04 17.19 11.20
CA VAL A 217 8.96 18.65 10.94
C VAL A 217 7.53 19.02 10.55
N PHE A 218 6.92 18.27 9.64
CA PHE A 218 5.53 18.47 9.25
C PHE A 218 4.57 18.39 10.44
N SER A 219 4.74 17.40 11.33
CA SER A 219 3.97 17.29 12.56
C SER A 219 4.09 18.55 13.44
N ARG A 220 5.30 19.12 13.57
CA ARG A 220 5.49 20.40 14.29
C ARG A 220 4.76 21.56 13.59
N SER A 221 4.79 21.60 12.26
CA SER A 221 4.10 22.64 11.50
C SER A 221 2.58 22.55 11.65
N LEU A 222 2.00 21.33 11.61
CA LEU A 222 0.57 21.10 11.85
C LEU A 222 0.16 21.57 13.25
N LEU A 223 0.93 21.22 14.28
CA LEU A 223 0.66 21.60 15.66
C LEU A 223 0.74 23.13 15.90
N ALA A 224 1.58 23.82 15.15
CA ALA A 224 1.74 25.27 15.25
C ALA A 224 0.60 26.07 14.58
N ASN A 225 -0.28 25.41 13.85
CA ASN A 225 -1.41 26.02 13.15
C ASN A 225 -2.74 25.52 13.76
N GLU A 226 -3.55 26.43 14.29
CA GLU A 226 -4.80 26.11 15.00
C GLU A 226 -5.75 25.22 14.19
N ALA A 227 -5.86 25.46 12.86
CA ALA A 227 -6.75 24.70 11.98
C ALA A 227 -6.29 23.25 11.74
N THR A 228 -5.03 22.92 12.01
CA THR A 228 -4.46 21.59 11.76
C THR A 228 -3.88 20.94 13.03
N ALA A 229 -3.93 21.60 14.18
CA ALA A 229 -3.29 21.16 15.42
C ALA A 229 -3.82 19.81 15.97
N ARG A 230 -4.96 19.34 15.46
CA ARG A 230 -5.57 18.06 15.83
C ARG A 230 -5.33 16.94 14.82
N LEU A 231 -4.41 17.15 13.87
CA LEU A 231 -4.03 16.14 12.90
C LEU A 231 -2.75 15.42 13.35
N GLY A 232 -2.87 14.13 13.64
CA GLY A 232 -1.75 13.24 13.84
C GLY A 232 -0.97 12.99 12.55
N VAL A 233 0.29 12.56 12.67
CA VAL A 233 1.11 12.15 11.52
C VAL A 233 1.62 10.73 11.78
N LEU A 234 1.31 9.82 10.86
CA LEU A 234 1.74 8.44 10.87
C LEU A 234 2.81 8.23 9.80
N ASN A 235 4.04 7.99 10.22
CA ASN A 235 5.14 7.71 9.29
C ASN A 235 5.15 6.21 8.94
N LEU A 236 4.70 5.88 7.75
CA LEU A 236 4.61 4.51 7.23
C LEU A 236 5.62 4.27 6.09
N GLY A 237 6.75 4.98 6.15
CA GLY A 237 7.90 4.76 5.28
C GLY A 237 8.59 3.42 5.56
N ILE A 238 9.09 2.78 4.53
CA ILE A 238 9.96 1.59 4.62
C ILE A 238 11.20 1.83 3.78
N GLY A 239 12.38 1.73 4.38
CA GLY A 239 13.65 1.86 3.65
C GLY A 239 13.74 0.90 2.48
N GLY A 240 14.05 1.41 1.27
CA GLY A 240 14.16 0.58 0.06
C GLY A 240 12.86 0.07 -0.53
N ASN A 241 11.69 0.59 -0.10
CA ASN A 241 10.39 0.13 -0.57
C ASN A 241 10.11 0.59 -2.01
N CYS A 242 9.37 -0.24 -2.74
CA CYS A 242 8.85 0.04 -4.08
C CYS A 242 7.32 0.07 -4.09
N VAL A 243 6.75 0.74 -5.07
CA VAL A 243 5.31 0.77 -5.32
C VAL A 243 4.85 -0.56 -5.92
N LEU A 244 5.55 -1.04 -6.96
CA LEU A 244 5.11 -2.13 -7.83
C LEU A 244 5.66 -3.48 -7.37
N ARG A 245 6.97 -3.67 -7.44
CA ARG A 245 7.64 -4.94 -7.10
C ARG A 245 9.11 -4.74 -6.76
N GLY A 246 9.68 -5.73 -6.10
CA GLY A 246 11.06 -5.65 -5.63
C GLY A 246 11.20 -4.76 -4.40
N GLY A 247 12.42 -4.28 -4.15
CA GLY A 247 12.73 -3.48 -2.98
C GLY A 247 12.72 -4.27 -1.68
N LEU A 248 12.52 -3.57 -0.57
CA LEU A 248 12.46 -4.13 0.78
C LEU A 248 11.04 -4.03 1.33
N GLY A 249 10.64 -5.03 2.09
CA GLY A 249 9.28 -5.14 2.64
C GLY A 249 8.21 -5.39 1.58
N PRO A 250 6.94 -5.45 1.98
CA PRO A 250 5.82 -5.53 1.04
C PRO A 250 5.74 -4.26 0.20
N THR A 251 5.36 -4.37 -1.06
CA THR A 251 5.18 -3.20 -1.95
C THR A 251 4.14 -2.24 -1.41
N ALA A 252 4.20 -0.97 -1.81
CA ALA A 252 3.21 0.02 -1.39
C ALA A 252 1.78 -0.42 -1.73
N VAL A 253 1.56 -1.05 -2.89
CA VAL A 253 0.26 -1.62 -3.27
C VAL A 253 -0.16 -2.72 -2.28
N ALA A 254 0.70 -3.71 -2.04
CA ALA A 254 0.38 -4.87 -1.19
C ALA A 254 0.12 -4.50 0.28
N ARG A 255 0.76 -3.41 0.77
CA ARG A 255 0.61 -2.95 2.16
C ARG A 255 -0.42 -1.82 2.34
N SER A 256 -1.00 -1.30 1.27
CA SER A 256 -1.91 -0.14 1.32
C SER A 256 -3.11 -0.38 2.23
N GLN A 257 -3.72 -1.57 2.18
CA GLN A 257 -4.85 -1.91 3.04
C GLN A 257 -4.46 -1.81 4.52
N ARG A 258 -3.41 -2.48 4.95
CA ARG A 258 -2.92 -2.49 6.34
C ARG A 258 -2.39 -1.14 6.81
N ASP A 259 -1.56 -0.50 5.97
CA ASP A 259 -0.78 0.66 6.39
C ASP A 259 -1.53 1.98 6.20
N LEU A 260 -2.53 2.05 5.30
CA LEU A 260 -3.30 3.26 5.07
C LEU A 260 -4.76 3.14 5.57
N PHE A 261 -5.46 2.08 5.14
CA PHE A 261 -6.92 2.01 5.29
C PHE A 261 -7.39 1.36 6.59
N GLU A 262 -6.50 0.64 7.30
CA GLU A 262 -6.76 0.05 8.63
C GLU A 262 -6.20 0.89 9.79
N GLN A 263 -5.58 2.04 9.47
CA GLN A 263 -5.22 3.02 10.49
C GLN A 263 -6.44 3.81 10.93
N GLU A 264 -6.54 4.10 12.21
CA GLU A 264 -7.71 4.77 12.77
C GLU A 264 -7.65 6.30 12.61
N GLY A 265 -8.77 6.87 12.22
CA GLY A 265 -8.92 8.32 12.12
C GLY A 265 -8.21 8.97 10.93
N VAL A 266 -7.85 8.20 9.90
CA VAL A 266 -7.20 8.75 8.70
C VAL A 266 -8.14 9.67 7.94
N LYS A 267 -7.77 10.93 7.80
CA LYS A 267 -8.44 11.95 6.98
C LYS A 267 -7.68 12.27 5.70
N TYR A 268 -6.37 12.09 5.73
CA TYR A 268 -5.46 12.40 4.63
C TYR A 268 -4.43 11.29 4.43
N ILE A 269 -4.07 11.05 3.19
CA ILE A 269 -2.94 10.20 2.81
C ILE A 269 -1.94 11.04 2.03
N ILE A 270 -0.64 10.91 2.33
CA ILE A 270 0.43 11.41 1.48
C ILE A 270 1.10 10.21 0.81
N LEU A 271 1.16 10.22 -0.53
CA LEU A 271 1.89 9.25 -1.33
C LEU A 271 3.23 9.87 -1.76
N PHE A 272 4.34 9.33 -1.25
CA PHE A 272 5.69 9.78 -1.56
C PHE A 272 6.60 8.58 -1.84
N GLU A 273 6.41 7.96 -2.98
CA GLU A 273 7.06 6.71 -3.40
C GLU A 273 7.46 6.75 -4.88
N GLY A 274 8.24 5.75 -5.32
CA GLY A 274 8.57 5.49 -6.72
C GLY A 274 10.05 5.65 -7.07
N VAL A 275 10.88 6.24 -6.21
CA VAL A 275 12.31 6.43 -6.53
C VAL A 275 13.06 5.10 -6.69
N ASN A 276 12.71 4.09 -5.88
CA ASN A 276 13.34 2.77 -5.96
C ASN A 276 12.86 1.97 -7.18
N ASP A 277 11.59 2.12 -7.55
CA ASP A 277 11.05 1.54 -8.78
C ASP A 277 11.77 2.11 -10.01
N LEU A 278 11.91 3.44 -10.07
CA LEU A 278 12.60 4.13 -11.16
C LEU A 278 14.09 3.81 -11.19
N GLY A 279 14.76 3.74 -10.03
CA GLY A 279 16.17 3.43 -9.93
C GLY A 279 16.53 2.00 -10.37
N GLY A 280 15.58 1.07 -10.34
CA GLY A 280 15.68 -0.31 -10.79
C GLY A 280 15.01 -0.59 -12.14
N ALA A 281 14.47 0.43 -12.81
CA ALA A 281 13.67 0.26 -14.02
C ALA A 281 14.51 -0.25 -15.22
N GLN A 282 13.88 -1.07 -16.07
CA GLN A 282 14.40 -1.35 -17.42
C GLN A 282 13.89 -0.33 -18.45
N ASP A 283 12.76 0.31 -18.16
CA ASP A 283 12.12 1.39 -18.94
C ASP A 283 11.51 2.36 -17.91
N GLY A 284 12.13 3.51 -17.76
CA GLY A 284 11.75 4.49 -16.74
C GLY A 284 10.35 5.08 -16.98
N VAL A 285 10.03 5.38 -18.25
CA VAL A 285 8.73 5.98 -18.61
C VAL A 285 7.59 4.98 -18.40
N LEU A 286 7.78 3.73 -18.82
CA LEU A 286 6.78 2.66 -18.60
C LEU A 286 6.61 2.39 -17.09
N THR A 287 7.70 2.36 -16.34
CA THR A 287 7.64 2.20 -14.87
C THR A 287 6.88 3.34 -14.21
N ALA A 288 7.12 4.59 -14.63
CA ALA A 288 6.35 5.75 -14.13
C ALA A 288 4.84 5.61 -14.41
N ARG A 289 4.47 5.16 -15.62
CA ARG A 289 3.05 4.92 -15.97
C ARG A 289 2.41 3.84 -15.09
N ARG A 290 3.13 2.77 -14.78
CA ARG A 290 2.66 1.71 -13.85
C ARG A 290 2.50 2.24 -12.43
N ILE A 291 3.43 3.06 -11.95
CA ILE A 291 3.30 3.72 -10.64
C ILE A 291 2.06 4.61 -10.61
N ILE A 292 1.82 5.40 -11.65
CA ILE A 292 0.65 6.25 -11.79
C ILE A 292 -0.64 5.40 -11.70
N ASP A 293 -0.71 4.28 -12.42
CA ASP A 293 -1.88 3.40 -12.36
C ASP A 293 -2.10 2.82 -10.95
N ALA A 294 -1.03 2.36 -10.30
CA ALA A 294 -1.09 1.89 -8.91
C ALA A 294 -1.60 2.99 -7.95
N TRP A 295 -1.14 4.23 -8.12
CA TRP A 295 -1.61 5.36 -7.32
C TRP A 295 -3.07 5.70 -7.59
N ARG A 296 -3.52 5.68 -8.86
CA ARG A 296 -4.94 5.83 -9.22
C ARG A 296 -5.83 4.85 -8.46
N GLN A 297 -5.38 3.61 -8.32
CA GLN A 297 -6.13 2.58 -7.60
C GLN A 297 -6.20 2.87 -6.09
N ILE A 298 -5.08 3.27 -5.47
CA ILE A 298 -5.04 3.67 -4.05
C ILE A 298 -5.94 4.91 -3.83
N ILE A 299 -5.90 5.89 -4.75
CA ILE A 299 -6.73 7.11 -4.68
C ILE A 299 -8.22 6.75 -4.71
N ARG A 300 -8.67 5.91 -5.64
CA ARG A 300 -10.08 5.47 -5.70
C ARG A 300 -10.54 4.81 -4.40
N GLN A 301 -9.70 3.96 -3.81
CA GLN A 301 -10.02 3.31 -2.52
C GLN A 301 -10.07 4.33 -1.38
N ALA A 302 -9.16 5.30 -1.35
CA ALA A 302 -9.15 6.38 -0.37
C ALA A 302 -10.42 7.24 -0.48
N HIS A 303 -10.76 7.68 -1.69
CA HIS A 303 -11.94 8.48 -1.96
C HIS A 303 -13.25 7.76 -1.62
N ALA A 304 -13.33 6.45 -1.89
CA ALA A 304 -14.48 5.63 -1.49
C ALA A 304 -14.69 5.59 0.04
N LYS A 305 -13.64 5.89 0.82
CA LYS A 305 -13.68 6.00 2.29
C LYS A 305 -13.77 7.47 2.77
N GLY A 306 -13.86 8.44 1.87
CA GLY A 306 -13.88 9.87 2.21
C GLY A 306 -12.51 10.44 2.59
N ILE A 307 -11.42 9.75 2.29
CA ILE A 307 -10.04 10.13 2.62
C ILE A 307 -9.42 10.90 1.46
N ARG A 308 -8.83 12.08 1.72
CA ARG A 308 -8.12 12.89 0.73
C ARG A 308 -6.72 12.36 0.48
N VAL A 309 -6.28 12.43 -0.79
CA VAL A 309 -4.95 11.96 -1.18
C VAL A 309 -4.11 13.08 -1.76
N ILE A 310 -2.92 13.25 -1.22
CA ILE A 310 -1.94 14.25 -1.63
C ILE A 310 -0.71 13.53 -2.17
N GLY A 311 -0.31 13.87 -3.39
CA GLY A 311 0.89 13.33 -4.02
C GLY A 311 2.11 14.19 -3.70
N ALA A 312 3.27 13.56 -3.46
CA ALA A 312 4.53 14.28 -3.33
C ALA A 312 5.50 13.88 -4.45
N THR A 313 6.14 14.87 -5.08
CA THR A 313 7.04 14.64 -6.21
C THR A 313 8.31 13.92 -5.79
N VAL A 314 8.73 12.94 -6.60
CA VAL A 314 9.99 12.19 -6.41
C VAL A 314 11.17 13.13 -6.51
N THR A 315 12.00 13.16 -5.47
CA THR A 315 13.20 14.00 -5.40
C THR A 315 14.23 13.62 -6.48
N PRO A 316 15.06 14.56 -6.94
CA PRO A 316 16.08 14.27 -7.95
C PRO A 316 17.20 13.36 -7.40
N PHE A 317 17.80 12.55 -8.28
CA PHE A 317 18.82 11.57 -7.90
C PHE A 317 20.01 11.46 -8.86
N LYS A 318 20.28 12.52 -9.65
CA LYS A 318 21.48 12.58 -10.51
C LYS A 318 22.76 12.47 -9.67
N ASN A 319 23.72 11.75 -10.17
CA ASN A 319 24.95 11.30 -9.53
C ASN A 319 24.79 10.08 -8.59
N ASN A 320 23.57 9.64 -8.27
CA ASN A 320 23.35 8.34 -7.66
C ASN A 320 23.39 7.22 -8.71
N SER A 321 23.67 5.98 -8.30
CA SER A 321 23.67 4.81 -9.20
C SER A 321 22.30 4.53 -9.84
N TYR A 322 21.22 5.09 -9.31
CA TYR A 322 19.87 5.03 -9.89
C TYR A 322 19.71 5.88 -11.15
N PHE A 323 20.61 6.82 -11.39
CA PHE A 323 20.44 7.78 -12.47
C PHE A 323 20.77 7.18 -13.84
N SER A 324 19.84 7.33 -14.76
CA SER A 324 20.04 7.29 -16.21
C SER A 324 19.12 8.34 -16.84
N THR A 325 19.37 8.69 -18.09
CA THR A 325 18.47 9.62 -18.82
C THR A 325 17.04 9.06 -18.92
N ASP A 326 16.91 7.75 -19.06
CA ASP A 326 15.63 7.05 -19.12
C ASP A 326 14.91 7.09 -17.75
N HIS A 327 15.61 6.81 -16.66
CA HIS A 327 15.04 6.89 -15.31
C HIS A 327 14.63 8.32 -14.94
N GLU A 328 15.42 9.32 -15.38
CA GLU A 328 15.06 10.73 -15.20
C GLU A 328 13.80 11.09 -16.01
N ALA A 329 13.66 10.59 -17.24
CA ALA A 329 12.44 10.77 -18.02
C ALA A 329 11.22 10.17 -17.30
N GLY A 330 11.39 9.00 -16.69
CA GLY A 330 10.38 8.38 -15.83
C GLY A 330 10.03 9.26 -14.62
N ARG A 331 11.03 9.79 -13.90
CA ARG A 331 10.82 10.71 -12.78
C ARG A 331 10.04 11.96 -13.21
N GLN A 332 10.42 12.56 -14.33
CA GLN A 332 9.72 13.73 -14.86
C GLN A 332 8.27 13.40 -15.25
N LYS A 333 8.02 12.24 -15.87
CA LYS A 333 6.67 11.77 -16.20
C LYS A 333 5.80 11.65 -14.95
N LEU A 334 6.29 10.97 -13.90
CA LEU A 334 5.58 10.79 -12.64
C LEU A 334 5.34 12.14 -11.94
N ASN A 335 6.37 12.97 -11.83
CA ASN A 335 6.28 14.28 -11.17
C ASN A 335 5.34 15.24 -11.90
N ASN A 336 5.33 15.20 -13.24
CA ASN A 336 4.38 16.00 -14.02
C ASN A 336 2.94 15.55 -13.73
N TRP A 337 2.68 14.24 -13.74
CA TRP A 337 1.36 13.72 -13.40
C TRP A 337 0.94 14.14 -11.98
N ILE A 338 1.79 13.99 -10.96
CA ILE A 338 1.51 14.41 -9.59
C ILE A 338 1.06 15.88 -9.52
N LYS A 339 1.68 16.74 -10.32
CA LYS A 339 1.40 18.20 -10.33
C LYS A 339 0.17 18.58 -11.14
N THR A 340 -0.29 17.75 -12.06
CA THR A 340 -1.32 18.13 -13.05
C THR A 340 -2.59 17.30 -13.01
N THR A 341 -2.55 16.11 -12.39
CA THR A 341 -3.71 15.24 -12.31
C THR A 341 -4.85 15.87 -11.51
N LYS A 342 -6.09 15.53 -11.91
CA LYS A 342 -7.31 15.91 -11.19
C LYS A 342 -7.75 14.89 -10.15
N MET A 343 -7.01 13.78 -10.03
CA MET A 343 -7.33 12.71 -9.09
C MET A 343 -6.73 12.96 -7.69
N LEU A 344 -5.66 13.72 -7.58
CA LEU A 344 -5.10 14.09 -6.29
C LEU A 344 -5.80 15.32 -5.72
N ASP A 345 -6.10 15.30 -4.41
CA ASP A 345 -6.65 16.45 -3.67
C ASP A 345 -5.61 17.57 -3.48
N GLY A 346 -4.35 17.30 -3.78
CA GLY A 346 -3.26 18.28 -3.76
C GLY A 346 -1.91 17.65 -4.08
N ALA A 347 -0.92 18.51 -4.24
CA ALA A 347 0.44 18.10 -4.54
C ALA A 347 1.46 18.87 -3.68
N ILE A 348 2.53 18.16 -3.29
CA ILE A 348 3.70 18.70 -2.60
C ILE A 348 4.89 18.57 -3.54
N ASP A 349 5.53 19.68 -3.93
CA ASP A 349 6.66 19.64 -4.86
C ASP A 349 8.00 19.54 -4.11
N PHE A 350 8.27 18.39 -3.47
CA PHE A 350 9.54 18.15 -2.79
C PHE A 350 10.74 18.21 -3.74
N ALA A 351 10.56 17.83 -5.02
CA ALA A 351 11.63 17.91 -6.00
C ALA A 351 12.14 19.34 -6.17
N ALA A 352 11.24 20.32 -6.30
CA ALA A 352 11.62 21.72 -6.41
C ALA A 352 12.25 22.29 -5.12
N VAL A 353 11.86 21.74 -3.95
CA VAL A 353 12.33 22.22 -2.64
C VAL A 353 13.78 21.86 -2.36
N VAL A 354 14.23 20.69 -2.83
CA VAL A 354 15.56 20.14 -2.48
C VAL A 354 16.52 20.04 -3.65
N CYS A 355 16.12 20.41 -4.87
CA CYS A 355 17.03 20.36 -6.02
C CYS A 355 18.13 21.42 -5.95
N ASP A 356 19.21 21.16 -6.65
CA ASP A 356 20.26 22.15 -6.94
C ASP A 356 19.67 23.28 -7.80
N PRO A 357 19.86 24.56 -7.45
CA PRO A 357 19.28 25.68 -8.20
C PRO A 357 19.78 25.79 -9.64
N ASN A 358 20.90 25.16 -9.98
CA ASN A 358 21.50 25.16 -11.32
C ASN A 358 21.27 23.86 -12.09
N ASP A 359 20.78 22.78 -11.41
CA ASP A 359 20.56 21.48 -12.03
C ASP A 359 19.41 20.74 -11.30
N SER A 360 18.19 20.85 -11.81
CA SER A 360 16.99 20.27 -11.21
C SER A 360 16.95 18.74 -11.20
N GLU A 361 17.93 18.07 -11.84
CA GLU A 361 18.02 16.61 -11.86
C GLU A 361 18.79 16.06 -10.65
N LYS A 362 19.44 16.91 -9.84
CA LYS A 362 20.21 16.49 -8.66
C LYS A 362 19.80 17.22 -7.39
N LEU A 363 20.05 16.60 -6.24
CA LEU A 363 19.90 17.24 -4.95
C LEU A 363 20.91 18.38 -4.78
N ASP A 364 20.50 19.45 -4.08
CA ASP A 364 21.43 20.49 -3.63
C ASP A 364 22.44 19.88 -2.65
N SER A 365 23.72 20.12 -2.88
CA SER A 365 24.81 19.53 -2.09
C SER A 365 24.72 19.80 -0.59
N LYS A 366 24.11 20.92 -0.19
CA LYS A 366 23.90 21.25 1.25
C LYS A 366 22.90 20.32 1.94
N TYR A 367 22.07 19.60 1.18
CA TYR A 367 21.06 18.69 1.69
C TYR A 367 21.44 17.20 1.61
N LEU A 368 22.65 16.88 1.12
CA LEU A 368 23.08 15.50 0.94
C LEU A 368 23.42 14.80 2.26
N PHE A 369 22.96 13.56 2.39
CA PHE A 369 23.42 12.61 3.38
C PHE A 369 24.59 11.80 2.79
N GLU A 370 25.77 11.84 3.41
CA GLU A 370 26.96 11.06 3.02
C GLU A 370 27.34 11.14 1.51
N ASN A 371 26.93 12.18 0.83
CA ASN A 371 27.13 12.36 -0.63
C ASN A 371 26.57 11.21 -1.50
N ASP A 372 25.52 10.55 -1.04
CA ASP A 372 24.90 9.44 -1.79
C ASP A 372 23.98 9.90 -2.94
N TRP A 373 23.73 11.21 -3.07
CA TRP A 373 22.92 11.84 -4.11
C TRP A 373 21.48 11.32 -4.22
N LEU A 374 20.95 10.76 -3.14
CA LEU A 374 19.62 10.20 -3.06
C LEU A 374 18.86 10.65 -1.80
N HIS A 375 19.52 10.59 -0.65
CA HIS A 375 18.88 10.84 0.65
C HIS A 375 19.20 12.25 1.15
N PRO A 376 18.18 13.02 1.57
CA PRO A 376 18.39 14.27 2.28
C PRO A 376 18.99 14.03 3.68
N ASN A 377 19.81 14.96 4.11
CA ASN A 377 20.26 15.09 5.51
C ASN A 377 19.18 15.79 6.37
N ALA A 378 19.45 15.98 7.65
CA ALA A 378 18.52 16.64 8.57
C ALA A 378 18.09 18.05 8.12
N ALA A 379 18.98 18.83 7.47
CA ALA A 379 18.66 20.16 6.95
C ALA A 379 17.72 20.07 5.74
N GLY A 380 17.92 19.09 4.86
CA GLY A 380 17.01 18.79 3.77
C GLY A 380 15.63 18.40 4.28
N TYR A 381 15.55 17.53 5.26
CA TYR A 381 14.29 17.15 5.90
C TYR A 381 13.57 18.30 6.58
N GLU A 382 14.31 19.19 7.25
CA GLU A 382 13.73 20.40 7.83
C GLU A 382 13.13 21.31 6.75
N THR A 383 13.82 21.46 5.62
CA THR A 383 13.35 22.26 4.48
C THR A 383 12.10 21.62 3.85
N MET A 384 12.10 20.30 3.62
CA MET A 384 10.96 19.56 3.08
C MET A 384 9.71 19.71 3.97
N GLY A 385 9.84 19.44 5.26
CA GLY A 385 8.70 19.48 6.17
C GLY A 385 8.10 20.88 6.35
N LYS A 386 8.93 21.93 6.28
CA LYS A 386 8.46 23.32 6.34
C LYS A 386 7.84 23.82 5.04
N ALA A 387 8.17 23.23 3.90
CA ALA A 387 7.65 23.64 2.60
C ALA A 387 6.22 23.15 2.32
N ILE A 388 5.67 22.28 3.18
CA ILE A 388 4.34 21.74 3.00
C ILE A 388 3.30 22.83 3.25
N ASP A 389 2.45 23.11 2.26
CA ASP A 389 1.31 24.00 2.40
C ASP A 389 0.23 23.37 3.29
N LEU A 390 0.02 23.92 4.48
CA LEU A 390 -0.94 23.42 5.45
C LEU A 390 -2.40 23.60 5.00
N SER A 391 -2.68 24.45 4.02
CA SER A 391 -4.03 24.61 3.44
C SER A 391 -4.53 23.33 2.78
N LEU A 392 -3.63 22.44 2.34
CA LEU A 392 -3.97 21.12 1.82
C LEU A 392 -4.71 20.25 2.86
N PHE A 393 -4.53 20.50 4.15
CA PHE A 393 -5.08 19.73 5.26
C PHE A 393 -6.25 20.42 5.98
N THR A 394 -6.80 21.47 5.37
CA THR A 394 -7.99 22.20 5.87
C THR A 394 -9.12 22.24 4.85
N GLN A 395 -9.01 21.50 3.76
CA GLN A 395 -9.99 21.48 2.69
C GLN A 395 -11.32 20.88 3.15
N THR A 396 -12.44 21.57 2.87
CA THR A 396 -13.80 21.13 3.21
C THR A 396 -14.68 20.87 1.98
N GLY A 397 -14.16 21.13 0.78
CA GLY A 397 -14.85 20.90 -0.49
C GLY A 397 -15.00 19.40 -0.85
N PRO A 398 -15.60 19.07 -2.00
CA PRO A 398 -15.64 17.70 -2.49
C PRO A 398 -14.23 17.13 -2.67
N LEU A 399 -14.11 15.81 -2.66
CA LEU A 399 -12.90 15.12 -3.04
C LEU A 399 -12.56 15.39 -4.52
N ALA A 400 -11.31 15.19 -4.88
CA ALA A 400 -10.84 15.23 -6.25
C ALA A 400 -11.55 14.15 -7.12
N ALA A 401 -11.28 14.14 -8.43
CA ALA A 401 -11.93 13.21 -9.34
C ALA A 401 -11.44 11.76 -9.09
N ASP A 402 -12.34 10.79 -9.25
CA ASP A 402 -12.01 9.36 -9.11
C ASP A 402 -11.41 8.78 -10.39
N ASP A 403 -11.45 9.51 -11.50
CA ASP A 403 -10.97 9.05 -12.79
C ASP A 403 -10.47 10.19 -13.66
N GLU A 404 -9.55 9.86 -14.56
CA GLU A 404 -9.05 10.73 -15.62
C GLU A 404 -8.72 9.90 -16.86
N VAL A 405 -8.78 10.53 -18.02
CA VAL A 405 -8.39 9.89 -19.29
C VAL A 405 -6.86 9.84 -19.34
N ASP A 406 -6.29 8.66 -19.54
CA ASP A 406 -4.88 8.51 -19.90
C ASP A 406 -4.74 8.59 -21.43
N GLU A 407 -4.25 9.72 -21.93
CA GLU A 407 -4.08 9.95 -23.37
C GLU A 407 -3.02 9.02 -24.00
N ASP A 408 -2.14 8.45 -23.17
CA ASP A 408 -1.10 7.50 -23.60
C ASP A 408 -1.56 6.03 -23.52
N GLU A 409 -2.83 5.75 -23.14
CA GLU A 409 -3.31 4.39 -23.02
C GLU A 409 -3.40 3.70 -24.38
N VAL A 410 -3.05 2.41 -24.39
CA VAL A 410 -3.02 1.60 -25.62
C VAL A 410 -4.42 1.44 -26.17
N GLN A 411 -4.57 1.67 -27.45
CA GLN A 411 -5.83 1.33 -28.14
C GLN A 411 -5.89 -0.18 -28.36
N GLY A 412 -7.00 -0.80 -28.00
CA GLY A 412 -7.16 -2.25 -28.08
C GLY A 412 -8.59 -2.73 -27.82
N LEU A 413 -8.78 -4.02 -27.94
CA LEU A 413 -10.00 -4.71 -27.51
C LEU A 413 -9.77 -5.18 -26.07
N TRP A 414 -10.71 -4.85 -25.19
CA TRP A 414 -10.64 -5.15 -23.78
C TRP A 414 -11.65 -6.23 -23.39
N ILE A 415 -11.23 -7.24 -22.64
CA ILE A 415 -12.04 -8.38 -22.24
C ILE A 415 -11.88 -8.63 -20.75
N GLU A 416 -12.96 -8.51 -19.98
CA GLU A 416 -12.97 -8.88 -18.58
C GLU A 416 -12.85 -10.40 -18.41
N ALA A 417 -12.01 -10.86 -17.50
CA ALA A 417 -11.77 -12.28 -17.31
C ALA A 417 -13.03 -13.03 -16.86
N GLU A 418 -13.84 -12.42 -16.00
CA GLU A 418 -15.10 -12.99 -15.52
C GLU A 418 -16.15 -13.15 -16.63
N SER A 419 -15.94 -12.52 -17.80
CA SER A 419 -16.78 -12.67 -19.00
C SER A 419 -16.34 -13.79 -19.92
N LEU A 420 -15.17 -14.39 -19.68
CA LEU A 420 -14.65 -15.47 -20.52
C LEU A 420 -15.55 -16.69 -20.44
N ARG A 421 -15.82 -17.25 -21.61
CA ARG A 421 -16.63 -18.47 -21.66
C ARG A 421 -15.85 -19.63 -21.07
N ASN A 422 -16.44 -20.18 -20.03
CA ASN A 422 -16.16 -21.51 -19.55
C ASN A 422 -17.52 -22.12 -19.18
N ASP A 423 -17.95 -23.16 -19.85
CA ASP A 423 -19.26 -23.82 -19.60
C ASP A 423 -19.37 -24.30 -18.15
N THR A 424 -18.25 -24.33 -17.47
CA THR A 424 -18.15 -24.61 -16.06
C THR A 424 -16.94 -23.89 -15.56
N TYR A 425 -16.72 -22.73 -15.16
CA TYR A 425 -15.41 -22.28 -14.63
C TYR A 425 -14.54 -23.44 -14.11
N GLY A 426 -14.87 -24.59 -14.54
CA GLY A 426 -14.36 -25.92 -14.37
C GLY A 426 -13.83 -26.15 -12.99
N ASN A 427 -13.15 -27.16 -12.79
CA ASN A 427 -12.49 -27.41 -11.53
C ASN A 427 -11.22 -26.54 -11.37
N ASN A 428 -10.78 -25.81 -12.42
CA ASN A 428 -9.45 -25.18 -12.49
C ASN A 428 -9.45 -23.66 -12.30
N PHE A 429 -10.60 -23.00 -12.39
CA PHE A 429 -10.73 -21.56 -12.14
C PHE A 429 -11.89 -21.28 -11.21
N LYS A 430 -11.72 -20.30 -10.34
CA LYS A 430 -12.75 -19.77 -9.46
C LYS A 430 -12.83 -18.25 -9.56
N LEU A 431 -14.02 -17.70 -9.37
CA LEU A 431 -14.22 -16.26 -9.28
C LEU A 431 -13.67 -15.77 -7.93
N GLY A 432 -12.81 -14.76 -7.98
CA GLY A 432 -12.33 -14.00 -6.83
C GLY A 432 -12.85 -12.56 -6.87
N GLU A 433 -12.72 -11.87 -5.75
CA GLU A 433 -13.05 -10.45 -5.60
C GLU A 433 -11.83 -9.70 -5.05
N ASP A 434 -11.48 -8.60 -5.70
CA ASP A 434 -10.41 -7.70 -5.29
C ASP A 434 -10.77 -6.27 -5.73
N PRO A 435 -10.85 -5.29 -4.83
CA PRO A 435 -11.10 -3.90 -5.20
C PRO A 435 -10.10 -3.31 -6.20
N MET A 436 -8.91 -3.90 -6.31
CA MET A 436 -7.86 -3.50 -7.25
C MET A 436 -8.00 -4.16 -8.63
N ALA A 437 -8.89 -5.15 -8.79
CA ALA A 437 -9.22 -5.75 -10.07
C ALA A 437 -10.23 -4.89 -10.84
N SER A 438 -10.22 -4.99 -12.17
CA SER A 438 -11.24 -4.37 -13.02
C SER A 438 -12.63 -4.91 -12.63
N ASN A 439 -13.62 -4.03 -12.50
CA ASN A 439 -14.95 -4.38 -11.97
C ASN A 439 -14.94 -5.08 -10.58
N GLY A 440 -13.82 -5.07 -9.85
CA GLY A 440 -13.67 -5.70 -8.55
C GLY A 440 -13.67 -7.23 -8.58
N LYS A 441 -13.47 -7.88 -9.75
CA LYS A 441 -13.56 -9.33 -9.94
C LYS A 441 -12.43 -9.86 -10.81
N TYR A 442 -12.05 -11.11 -10.58
CA TYR A 442 -11.00 -11.79 -11.34
C TYR A 442 -11.22 -13.30 -11.33
N LEU A 443 -10.50 -14.04 -12.17
CA LEU A 443 -10.43 -15.49 -12.13
C LEU A 443 -9.11 -15.93 -11.53
N GLU A 444 -9.17 -16.83 -10.54
CA GLU A 444 -7.99 -17.43 -9.88
C GLU A 444 -7.91 -18.91 -10.23
N THR A 445 -6.70 -19.41 -10.50
CA THR A 445 -6.47 -20.84 -10.61
C THR A 445 -6.56 -21.50 -9.23
N VAL A 446 -7.29 -22.61 -9.13
CA VAL A 446 -7.56 -23.27 -7.84
C VAL A 446 -6.31 -23.92 -7.26
N LYS A 447 -6.19 -23.89 -5.91
CA LYS A 447 -5.03 -24.44 -5.20
C LYS A 447 -4.90 -25.96 -5.37
N GLY A 448 -3.64 -26.41 -5.45
CA GLY A 448 -3.27 -27.82 -5.60
C GLY A 448 -3.45 -28.35 -7.02
N LEU A 449 -3.57 -27.47 -7.99
CA LEU A 449 -3.73 -27.82 -9.38
C LEU A 449 -2.40 -28.27 -10.01
N THR A 450 -2.43 -29.40 -10.72
CA THR A 450 -1.34 -29.91 -11.56
C THR A 450 -1.84 -30.11 -13.00
N ALA A 451 -2.42 -29.05 -13.58
CA ALA A 451 -3.07 -29.13 -14.88
C ALA A 451 -2.08 -29.40 -16.03
N GLN A 452 -2.53 -30.18 -17.00
CA GLN A 452 -1.81 -30.42 -18.25
C GLN A 452 -2.34 -29.46 -19.32
N SER A 453 -1.48 -29.03 -20.23
CA SER A 453 -1.72 -28.02 -21.27
C SER A 453 -2.89 -28.29 -22.21
N ASN A 454 -3.41 -29.47 -22.26
CA ASN A 454 -4.42 -29.92 -23.22
C ASN A 454 -5.71 -30.44 -22.58
N ASP A 455 -5.91 -30.18 -21.33
CA ASP A 455 -7.18 -30.48 -20.67
C ASP A 455 -8.27 -29.53 -21.20
N LYS A 456 -9.00 -30.02 -22.20
CA LYS A 456 -10.02 -29.23 -22.90
C LYS A 456 -11.27 -28.96 -22.07
N ALA A 457 -11.44 -29.64 -20.94
CA ALA A 457 -12.60 -29.47 -20.09
C ALA A 457 -12.59 -28.14 -19.35
N ASP A 458 -11.40 -27.54 -19.14
CA ASP A 458 -11.18 -26.39 -18.26
C ASP A 458 -10.46 -25.21 -18.96
N GLN A 459 -10.72 -25.02 -20.25
CA GLN A 459 -10.17 -23.90 -21.03
C GLN A 459 -11.06 -22.66 -20.91
N LEU A 460 -10.48 -21.53 -20.52
CA LEU A 460 -11.11 -20.24 -20.74
C LEU A 460 -11.06 -19.91 -22.25
N LEU A 461 -12.13 -19.34 -22.76
CA LEU A 461 -12.25 -18.95 -24.17
C LEU A 461 -12.59 -17.48 -24.29
N ALA A 462 -11.70 -16.71 -24.92
CA ALA A 462 -11.97 -15.38 -25.42
C ALA A 462 -12.14 -15.42 -26.95
N GLU A 463 -13.32 -15.02 -27.45
CA GLU A 463 -13.57 -14.83 -28.88
C GLU A 463 -13.56 -13.34 -29.23
N PHE A 464 -12.75 -12.92 -30.20
CA PHE A 464 -12.57 -11.51 -30.54
C PHE A 464 -12.41 -11.34 -32.06
N THR A 465 -12.74 -10.14 -32.56
CA THR A 465 -12.67 -9.85 -34.01
C THR A 465 -11.67 -8.73 -34.24
N VAL A 466 -10.73 -8.95 -35.16
CA VAL A 466 -9.79 -7.93 -35.64
C VAL A 466 -10.21 -7.40 -37.00
N THR A 467 -10.03 -6.09 -37.20
CA THR A 467 -10.54 -5.38 -38.40
C THR A 467 -9.54 -5.36 -39.54
N GLU A 468 -8.29 -5.67 -39.28
CA GLU A 468 -7.19 -5.69 -40.27
C GLU A 468 -6.20 -6.82 -39.99
N ALA A 469 -5.41 -7.18 -40.98
CA ALA A 469 -4.33 -8.14 -40.84
C ALA A 469 -3.08 -7.42 -40.32
N ALA A 470 -2.62 -7.81 -39.14
CA ALA A 470 -1.45 -7.18 -38.50
C ALA A 470 -0.79 -8.13 -37.48
N THR A 471 0.37 -7.71 -36.95
CA THR A 471 0.90 -8.33 -35.73
C THR A 471 0.10 -7.82 -34.53
N TYR A 472 -0.53 -8.75 -33.82
CA TYR A 472 -1.25 -8.46 -32.59
C TYR A 472 -0.47 -8.97 -31.38
N TYR A 473 -0.57 -8.20 -30.30
CA TYR A 473 -0.09 -8.55 -28.97
C TYR A 473 -1.31 -8.76 -28.06
N ILE A 474 -1.28 -9.82 -27.27
CA ILE A 474 -2.30 -10.06 -26.26
C ILE A 474 -1.61 -9.92 -24.91
N TYR A 475 -2.06 -8.95 -24.14
CA TYR A 475 -1.64 -8.72 -22.77
C TYR A 475 -2.74 -9.20 -21.83
N ALA A 476 -2.33 -9.80 -20.73
CA ALA A 476 -3.22 -10.16 -19.64
C ALA A 476 -2.84 -9.33 -18.40
N ARG A 477 -3.83 -8.80 -17.70
CA ARG A 477 -3.66 -8.19 -16.41
C ARG A 477 -3.70 -9.29 -15.37
N LEU A 478 -2.55 -9.55 -14.74
CA LEU A 478 -2.31 -10.70 -13.90
C LEU A 478 -1.84 -10.28 -12.52
N MET A 479 -2.16 -11.09 -11.52
CA MET A 479 -1.54 -11.08 -10.21
C MET A 479 -1.03 -12.49 -9.93
N CYS A 480 0.29 -12.65 -9.90
CA CYS A 480 0.99 -13.90 -9.67
C CYS A 480 1.87 -13.73 -8.44
N PRO A 481 1.41 -14.20 -7.26
CA PRO A 481 2.01 -13.82 -5.97
C PRO A 481 3.35 -14.50 -5.69
N SER A 482 3.62 -15.64 -6.29
CA SER A 482 4.88 -16.39 -6.13
C SER A 482 5.42 -16.87 -7.47
N TYR A 483 6.66 -17.37 -7.48
CA TYR A 483 7.26 -18.00 -8.65
C TYR A 483 6.65 -19.38 -8.98
N ASP A 484 5.91 -19.97 -8.05
CA ASP A 484 5.19 -21.23 -8.23
C ASP A 484 3.76 -21.00 -8.75
N ASP A 485 3.33 -19.73 -8.90
CA ASP A 485 1.99 -19.31 -9.30
C ASP A 485 2.04 -18.42 -10.57
N ASP A 486 3.05 -18.53 -11.42
CA ASP A 486 3.36 -17.51 -12.42
C ASP A 486 3.25 -17.97 -13.87
N SER A 487 2.35 -18.91 -14.17
CA SER A 487 2.26 -19.44 -15.53
C SER A 487 0.88 -19.91 -15.99
N TYR A 488 0.70 -19.85 -17.31
CA TYR A 488 -0.46 -20.35 -18.04
C TYR A 488 -0.03 -21.09 -19.32
N PHE A 489 -0.93 -21.91 -19.87
CA PHE A 489 -0.85 -22.33 -21.25
C PHE A 489 -1.82 -21.51 -22.10
N VAL A 490 -1.35 -21.01 -23.24
CA VAL A 490 -2.17 -20.21 -24.16
C VAL A 490 -2.11 -20.75 -25.59
N LYS A 491 -3.19 -20.54 -26.34
CA LYS A 491 -3.28 -20.90 -27.74
C LYS A 491 -4.22 -19.94 -28.47
N VAL A 492 -3.86 -19.52 -29.68
CA VAL A 492 -4.76 -18.77 -30.56
C VAL A 492 -5.19 -19.66 -31.71
N ASP A 493 -6.50 -19.73 -31.96
CA ASP A 493 -7.15 -20.53 -32.99
C ASP A 493 -6.74 -22.02 -32.93
N ASN A 494 -6.32 -22.56 -34.06
CA ASN A 494 -5.83 -23.93 -34.19
C ASN A 494 -4.30 -24.04 -34.01
N GLY A 495 -3.66 -22.99 -33.50
CA GLY A 495 -2.24 -22.98 -33.21
C GLY A 495 -1.81 -23.98 -32.14
N GLN A 496 -0.52 -24.07 -31.89
CA GLN A 496 0.03 -24.92 -30.83
C GLN A 496 -0.14 -24.26 -29.46
N TRP A 497 -0.29 -25.09 -28.41
CA TRP A 497 -0.21 -24.63 -27.04
C TRP A 497 1.19 -24.12 -26.72
N THR A 498 1.27 -22.92 -26.16
CA THR A 498 2.50 -22.30 -25.69
C THR A 498 2.43 -22.13 -24.17
N MET A 499 3.45 -22.58 -23.48
CA MET A 499 3.63 -22.29 -22.06
C MET A 499 4.15 -20.84 -21.93
N VAL A 500 3.42 -20.02 -21.20
CA VAL A 500 3.86 -18.67 -20.79
C VAL A 500 4.21 -18.74 -19.31
N ASN A 501 5.45 -18.53 -18.98
CA ASN A 501 6.04 -18.64 -17.64
C ASN A 501 6.84 -17.38 -17.32
N GLY A 502 7.15 -17.16 -16.04
CA GLY A 502 7.85 -15.97 -15.57
C GLY A 502 6.91 -14.76 -15.50
N LEU A 503 5.64 -15.02 -15.17
CA LEU A 503 4.60 -14.00 -15.01
C LEU A 503 4.52 -13.49 -13.55
N PHE A 504 5.53 -13.73 -12.74
CA PHE A 504 5.60 -13.28 -11.35
C PHE A 504 5.42 -11.75 -11.23
N THR A 505 4.47 -11.34 -10.39
CA THR A 505 4.14 -9.91 -10.14
C THR A 505 4.34 -9.49 -8.68
N GLY A 506 4.72 -10.41 -7.80
CA GLY A 506 4.90 -10.10 -6.37
C GLY A 506 3.59 -9.73 -5.65
N GLY A 507 2.45 -10.18 -6.17
CA GLY A 507 1.13 -9.88 -5.60
C GLY A 507 0.51 -8.56 -6.05
N SER A 508 1.11 -7.88 -7.03
CA SER A 508 0.52 -6.69 -7.68
C SER A 508 -0.19 -7.07 -8.98
N TRP A 509 -1.19 -6.29 -9.39
CA TRP A 509 -1.81 -6.42 -10.70
C TRP A 509 -0.93 -5.76 -11.76
N GLU A 510 -0.47 -6.53 -12.76
CA GLU A 510 0.37 -6.03 -13.85
C GLU A 510 -0.09 -6.54 -15.21
N TRP A 511 0.12 -5.73 -16.26
CA TRP A 511 -0.09 -6.13 -17.64
C TRP A 511 1.14 -6.87 -18.18
N LEU A 512 0.98 -8.15 -18.46
CA LEU A 512 2.04 -9.01 -18.99
C LEU A 512 1.63 -9.58 -20.33
N LYS A 513 2.60 -9.66 -21.26
CA LYS A 513 2.36 -10.21 -22.59
C LYS A 513 2.25 -11.74 -22.51
N ILE A 514 1.11 -12.26 -22.98
CA ILE A 514 0.86 -13.71 -23.02
C ILE A 514 0.89 -14.29 -24.44
N TYR A 515 0.78 -13.43 -25.48
CA TYR A 515 0.86 -13.85 -26.87
C TYR A 515 1.29 -12.70 -27.77
N ASN A 516 1.96 -13.03 -28.89
CA ASN A 516 2.09 -12.15 -30.06
C ASN A 516 2.18 -12.99 -31.34
N GLY A 517 1.55 -12.50 -32.41
CA GLY A 517 1.57 -13.17 -33.71
C GLY A 517 0.80 -12.42 -34.78
N GLN A 518 0.96 -12.87 -36.02
CA GLN A 518 0.17 -12.37 -37.15
C GLN A 518 -1.23 -12.92 -37.09
N LEU A 519 -2.22 -12.03 -37.09
CA LEU A 519 -3.62 -12.38 -37.22
C LEU A 519 -4.18 -11.80 -38.52
N THR A 520 -5.04 -12.55 -39.19
CA THR A 520 -5.78 -12.09 -40.39
C THR A 520 -7.01 -11.31 -39.97
N LYS A 521 -7.54 -10.46 -40.83
CA LYS A 521 -8.85 -9.86 -40.59
C LYS A 521 -9.90 -10.95 -40.37
N GLY A 522 -10.64 -10.88 -39.27
CA GLY A 522 -11.69 -11.84 -38.92
C GLY A 522 -11.81 -12.13 -37.45
N THR A 523 -12.56 -13.16 -37.13
CA THR A 523 -12.78 -13.62 -35.75
C THR A 523 -11.74 -14.66 -35.34
N HIS A 524 -11.16 -14.49 -34.18
CA HIS A 524 -10.15 -15.35 -33.61
C HIS A 524 -10.55 -15.84 -32.22
N LYS A 525 -9.91 -16.90 -31.74
CA LYS A 525 -10.16 -17.54 -30.45
C LYS A 525 -8.88 -17.66 -29.65
N LEU A 526 -8.84 -17.04 -28.49
CA LEU A 526 -7.78 -17.26 -27.51
C LEU A 526 -8.27 -18.28 -26.49
N TYR A 527 -7.48 -19.32 -26.29
CA TYR A 527 -7.68 -20.33 -25.25
C TYR A 527 -6.62 -20.15 -24.17
N ILE A 528 -7.04 -20.18 -22.90
CA ILE A 528 -6.16 -20.11 -21.73
C ILE A 528 -6.45 -21.31 -20.85
N CYS A 529 -5.42 -22.09 -20.51
CA CYS A 529 -5.49 -23.17 -19.54
C CYS A 529 -4.61 -22.84 -18.32
N ALA A 530 -5.10 -23.23 -17.16
CA ALA A 530 -4.32 -23.17 -15.94
C ALA A 530 -3.10 -24.12 -16.04
N ARG A 531 -1.98 -23.72 -15.48
CA ARG A 531 -0.78 -24.55 -15.33
C ARG A 531 -0.37 -24.66 -13.86
N GLU A 532 -0.26 -23.56 -13.18
CA GLU A 532 0.06 -23.46 -11.76
C GLU A 532 -1.14 -22.90 -11.01
N ASP A 533 -1.23 -23.21 -9.73
CA ASP A 533 -2.29 -22.72 -8.87
C ASP A 533 -1.99 -21.31 -8.34
N GLY A 534 -3.03 -20.56 -7.93
CA GLY A 534 -2.88 -19.24 -7.34
C GLY A 534 -2.66 -18.08 -8.32
N ALA A 535 -2.44 -18.35 -9.62
CA ALA A 535 -2.34 -17.31 -10.64
C ALA A 535 -3.71 -16.66 -10.89
N CYS A 536 -3.77 -15.33 -10.87
CA CYS A 536 -5.00 -14.55 -11.01
C CYS A 536 -5.02 -13.80 -12.33
N LEU A 537 -6.14 -13.87 -13.04
CA LEU A 537 -6.41 -13.19 -14.32
C LEU A 537 -7.58 -12.22 -14.15
N ASP A 538 -7.34 -10.94 -14.39
CA ASP A 538 -8.33 -9.87 -14.27
C ASP A 538 -8.92 -9.48 -15.63
N LYS A 539 -8.07 -9.20 -16.61
CA LYS A 539 -8.50 -8.62 -17.89
C LYS A 539 -7.54 -8.96 -19.02
N LEU A 540 -8.02 -8.93 -20.24
CA LEU A 540 -7.22 -9.07 -21.46
C LEU A 540 -7.26 -7.78 -22.28
N CYS A 541 -6.15 -7.49 -22.97
CA CYS A 541 -6.04 -6.47 -23.99
C CYS A 541 -5.47 -7.07 -25.28
N ILE A 542 -6.17 -6.94 -26.38
CA ILE A 542 -5.72 -7.33 -27.71
C ILE A 542 -5.44 -6.06 -28.51
N THR A 543 -4.20 -5.85 -28.92
CA THR A 543 -3.75 -4.60 -29.54
C THR A 543 -2.65 -4.84 -30.58
N THR A 544 -2.43 -3.89 -31.46
CA THR A 544 -1.26 -3.85 -32.36
C THR A 544 -0.03 -3.18 -31.72
N SER A 545 -0.21 -2.60 -30.52
CA SER A 545 0.90 -1.98 -29.78
C SER A 545 1.83 -3.02 -29.16
N ALA A 546 3.13 -2.88 -29.40
CA ALA A 546 4.16 -3.65 -28.71
C ALA A 546 4.38 -3.17 -27.25
N THR A 547 3.90 -1.97 -26.90
CA THR A 547 3.92 -1.45 -25.54
C THR A 547 2.71 -1.98 -24.77
N PRO A 548 2.90 -2.52 -23.56
CA PRO A 548 1.78 -3.02 -22.76
C PRO A 548 0.85 -1.88 -22.31
N PRO A 549 -0.43 -2.18 -22.05
CA PRO A 549 -1.31 -1.28 -21.30
C PRO A 549 -0.73 -0.94 -19.94
N VAL A 550 -1.26 0.11 -19.29
CA VAL A 550 -0.83 0.51 -17.95
C VAL A 550 -2.01 0.81 -17.02
N THR A 551 -3.15 1.27 -17.54
CA THR A 551 -4.35 1.50 -16.72
C THR A 551 -5.16 0.20 -16.54
N MET A 552 -6.33 0.29 -15.87
CA MET A 552 -7.28 -0.83 -15.88
C MET A 552 -7.87 -1.09 -17.27
N GLY A 553 -7.49 -0.28 -18.27
CA GLY A 553 -7.97 -0.36 -19.64
C GLY A 553 -9.38 0.18 -19.83
N GLY A 554 -9.78 0.31 -21.10
CA GLY A 554 -11.11 0.75 -21.48
C GLY A 554 -12.19 -0.27 -21.13
N VAL A 555 -13.43 0.20 -21.06
CA VAL A 555 -14.59 -0.70 -21.01
C VAL A 555 -14.78 -1.26 -22.41
N THR A 556 -14.82 -2.57 -22.52
CA THR A 556 -15.16 -3.21 -23.81
C THR A 556 -16.60 -2.93 -24.15
N THR A 557 -16.83 -2.19 -25.20
CA THR A 557 -18.18 -1.93 -25.73
C THR A 557 -18.77 -3.11 -26.49
N ALA A 558 -18.03 -4.18 -26.76
CA ALA A 558 -18.59 -5.39 -27.35
C ALA A 558 -17.63 -6.57 -27.28
N ILE A 559 -17.82 -7.49 -26.34
CA ILE A 559 -17.54 -8.88 -26.61
C ILE A 559 -18.84 -9.62 -26.65
N GLN A 560 -19.04 -10.12 -27.80
CA GLN A 560 -20.16 -10.98 -28.06
C GLN A 560 -19.74 -12.42 -27.78
N SER A 561 -20.22 -12.96 -26.67
CA SER A 561 -20.44 -14.39 -26.62
C SER A 561 -21.64 -14.65 -27.54
N CYS A 562 -21.40 -14.86 -28.84
CA CYS A 562 -22.44 -15.27 -29.73
C CYS A 562 -22.71 -16.75 -29.58
N THR A 563 -23.83 -17.10 -28.96
CA THR A 563 -24.64 -18.17 -29.51
C THR A 563 -25.21 -17.64 -30.83
N LYS A 564 -25.31 -18.47 -31.89
CA LYS A 564 -25.55 -18.11 -33.29
C LYS A 564 -26.71 -17.14 -33.58
N ASP A 565 -27.54 -16.79 -32.60
CA ASP A 565 -28.82 -16.11 -32.83
C ASP A 565 -29.05 -14.78 -32.08
N GLN A 566 -28.12 -14.26 -31.26
CA GLN A 566 -28.42 -13.06 -30.44
C GLN A 566 -27.22 -12.10 -30.20
N CYS A 567 -26.55 -11.69 -31.26
CA CYS A 567 -25.46 -10.72 -31.12
C CYS A 567 -25.96 -9.28 -30.86
N VAL A 568 -25.47 -8.63 -29.80
CA VAL A 568 -25.65 -7.19 -29.59
C VAL A 568 -24.75 -6.43 -30.56
N ILE A 569 -25.34 -5.68 -31.48
CA ILE A 569 -24.61 -4.90 -32.50
C ILE A 569 -24.43 -3.42 -32.10
N GLU A 570 -25.17 -2.95 -31.12
CA GLU A 570 -25.11 -1.58 -30.62
C GLU A 570 -25.56 -1.52 -29.16
N SER A 571 -24.85 -0.76 -28.32
CA SER A 571 -25.28 -0.44 -26.95
C SER A 571 -25.33 1.07 -26.79
N VAL A 572 -26.42 1.59 -26.26
CA VAL A 572 -26.61 3.02 -25.99
C VAL A 572 -27.05 3.18 -24.55
N VAL A 573 -26.41 4.09 -23.84
CA VAL A 573 -26.75 4.43 -22.46
C VAL A 573 -27.70 5.62 -22.44
N TYR A 574 -28.75 5.55 -21.64
CA TYR A 574 -29.71 6.62 -21.40
C TYR A 574 -29.83 6.89 -19.90
N ASP A 575 -30.10 8.13 -19.52
CA ASP A 575 -30.56 8.46 -18.17
C ASP A 575 -32.05 8.07 -17.98
N ILE A 576 -32.54 8.22 -16.76
CA ILE A 576 -33.95 7.89 -16.42
C ILE A 576 -34.98 8.75 -17.17
N LEU A 577 -34.56 9.86 -17.78
CA LEU A 577 -35.40 10.75 -18.59
C LEU A 577 -35.31 10.42 -20.09
N GLY A 578 -34.61 9.33 -20.47
CA GLY A 578 -34.45 8.90 -21.84
C GLY A 578 -33.42 9.69 -22.66
N ARG A 579 -32.59 10.53 -22.04
CA ARG A 579 -31.55 11.29 -22.74
C ARG A 579 -30.32 10.40 -22.92
N ARG A 580 -29.78 10.35 -24.14
CA ARG A 580 -28.58 9.58 -24.48
C ARG A 580 -27.36 10.14 -23.71
N GLN A 581 -26.59 9.23 -23.12
CA GLN A 581 -25.37 9.52 -22.38
C GLN A 581 -24.16 8.90 -23.09
N SER A 582 -23.00 9.53 -22.97
CA SER A 582 -21.75 8.99 -23.51
C SER A 582 -21.13 7.91 -22.60
N ARG A 583 -21.58 7.84 -21.33
CA ARG A 583 -21.12 6.86 -20.32
C ARG A 583 -22.20 6.67 -19.25
N LEU A 584 -22.03 5.63 -18.41
CA LEU A 584 -22.84 5.45 -17.20
C LEU A 584 -22.68 6.65 -16.27
N GLN A 585 -23.79 7.14 -15.72
CA GLN A 585 -23.83 8.22 -14.73
C GLN A 585 -24.09 7.62 -13.35
N HIS A 586 -23.69 8.34 -12.29
CA HIS A 586 -24.05 7.94 -10.93
C HIS A 586 -25.58 7.87 -10.77
N GLY A 587 -26.06 6.75 -10.24
CA GLY A 587 -27.48 6.47 -10.10
C GLY A 587 -28.02 5.53 -11.18
N VAL A 588 -29.31 5.66 -11.51
CA VAL A 588 -30.00 4.75 -12.44
C VAL A 588 -29.72 5.10 -13.89
N ASN A 589 -29.19 4.14 -14.65
CA ASN A 589 -28.99 4.21 -16.08
C ASN A 589 -29.84 3.14 -16.79
N ILE A 590 -30.22 3.39 -18.03
CA ILE A 590 -30.88 2.43 -18.91
C ILE A 590 -29.95 2.14 -20.07
N ILE A 591 -29.53 0.89 -20.23
CA ILE A 591 -28.73 0.46 -21.38
C ILE A 591 -29.69 -0.20 -22.37
N ALA A 592 -29.80 0.37 -23.57
CA ALA A 592 -30.50 -0.25 -24.69
C ALA A 592 -29.47 -0.95 -25.58
N GLN A 593 -29.63 -2.26 -25.75
CA GLN A 593 -28.77 -3.12 -26.57
C GLN A 593 -29.57 -3.60 -27.80
N ARG A 594 -29.15 -3.18 -28.97
CA ARG A 594 -29.70 -3.67 -30.22
C ARG A 594 -29.00 -4.97 -30.64
N ARG A 595 -29.75 -5.99 -30.94
CA ARG A 595 -29.26 -7.30 -31.38
C ARG A 595 -29.21 -7.45 -32.88
N SER A 596 -28.46 -8.43 -33.36
CA SER A 596 -28.32 -8.74 -34.80
C SER A 596 -29.63 -9.18 -35.45
N ASP A 597 -30.59 -9.70 -34.69
CA ASP A 597 -31.94 -10.04 -35.10
C ASP A 597 -32.91 -8.85 -35.18
N GLY A 598 -32.39 -7.62 -34.87
CA GLY A 598 -33.17 -6.39 -34.81
C GLY A 598 -33.92 -6.16 -33.51
N SER A 599 -33.91 -7.09 -32.57
CA SER A 599 -34.51 -6.91 -31.24
C SER A 599 -33.71 -5.92 -30.41
N VAL A 600 -34.37 -5.23 -29.46
CA VAL A 600 -33.74 -4.32 -28.51
C VAL A 600 -33.98 -4.83 -27.09
N LEU A 601 -32.90 -5.14 -26.39
CA LEU A 601 -32.94 -5.44 -24.96
C LEU A 601 -32.64 -4.18 -24.16
N THR A 602 -33.50 -3.84 -23.21
CA THR A 602 -33.22 -2.76 -22.27
C THR A 602 -32.87 -3.32 -20.88
N LYS A 603 -31.78 -2.84 -20.30
CA LYS A 603 -31.32 -3.23 -18.97
C LYS A 603 -31.20 -1.99 -18.09
N LYS A 604 -31.78 -2.04 -16.89
CA LYS A 604 -31.57 -1.03 -15.85
C LYS A 604 -30.27 -1.36 -15.12
N VAL A 605 -29.37 -0.37 -15.03
CA VAL A 605 -28.10 -0.47 -14.30
C VAL A 605 -28.07 0.65 -13.28
N ILE A 606 -27.70 0.33 -12.04
CA ILE A 606 -27.47 1.29 -10.98
C ILE A 606 -25.95 1.37 -10.82
N ASN A 607 -25.38 2.54 -11.06
CA ASN A 607 -23.95 2.82 -10.98
C ASN A 607 -23.67 3.78 -9.82
#